data_0fae8eccd51457f01a8f767e4cf4d7ec
#
_entry.id   0fae8eccd51457f01a8f767e4cf4d7ec
#
_cell.length_a   1.000
_cell.length_b   1.000
_cell.length_c   1.000
_cell.angle_alpha   90.00
_cell.angle_beta   90.00
_cell.angle_gamma   90.00
#
_symmetry.space_group_name_H-M   'P 1'
#
loop_
_entity.id
_entity.type
_entity.pdbx_description
1 polymer ?
#
loop_
_entity_poly.entity_id
_entity_poly.type
_entity_poly.pdbx_seq_one_letter_code
_entity_poly.pdbx_strand_id
1 'polypeptide(L)'
;MALIEDPTRARRKARAIVSDVAIYNPEKIKEGITNDNIFEVLEEEIEEGRVLYRASVSSEILEKENYYDLALVDVLIKQSGKVESNIW
;
A
#
# COMPACT_ATOMS: atom_id res chain seq x y z
N MET A 1 15.33 16.26 8.46
CA MET A 1 15.50 14.91 7.87
C MET A 1 15.48 15.01 6.36
N ALA A 2 16.39 14.36 5.69
CA ALA A 2 16.46 14.41 4.23
C ALA A 2 15.34 13.59 3.60
N LEU A 3 14.74 14.12 2.55
CA LEU A 3 13.74 13.38 1.79
C LEU A 3 14.42 12.31 0.95
N ILE A 4 13.70 11.24 0.69
CA ILE A 4 14.18 10.15 -0.17
C ILE A 4 14.17 10.65 -1.62
N GLU A 5 15.34 10.64 -2.24
CA GLU A 5 15.50 11.07 -3.63
C GLU A 5 15.84 9.92 -4.58
N ASP A 6 16.13 8.75 -4.02
CA ASP A 6 16.45 7.55 -4.78
C ASP A 6 15.17 6.78 -5.12
N PRO A 7 14.86 6.54 -6.39
CA PRO A 7 13.67 5.78 -6.78
C PRO A 7 13.57 4.41 -6.13
N THR A 8 14.69 3.70 -5.99
CA THR A 8 14.70 2.39 -5.36
C THR A 8 14.28 2.46 -3.90
N ARG A 9 14.77 3.46 -3.17
CA ARG A 9 14.40 3.66 -1.78
C ARG A 9 12.95 4.11 -1.64
N ALA A 10 12.49 4.97 -2.55
CA ALA A 10 11.10 5.43 -2.55
C ALA A 10 10.16 4.26 -2.74
N ARG A 11 10.47 3.37 -3.66
CA ARG A 11 9.68 2.16 -3.92
C ARG A 11 9.64 1.26 -2.69
N ARG A 12 10.78 1.06 -2.04
CA ARG A 12 10.85 0.27 -0.80
C ARG A 12 10.02 0.89 0.31
N LYS A 13 10.09 2.22 0.43
CA LYS A 13 9.32 2.94 1.45
C LYS A 13 7.82 2.75 1.21
N ALA A 14 7.38 2.87 -0.03
CA ALA A 14 5.98 2.66 -0.38
C ALA A 14 5.53 1.25 0.01
N ARG A 15 6.30 0.24 -0.34
CA ARG A 15 5.97 -1.15 -0.01
C ARG A 15 5.95 -1.39 1.50
N ALA A 16 6.89 -0.79 2.23
CA ALA A 16 6.95 -0.93 3.68
C ALA A 16 5.69 -0.33 4.33
N ILE A 17 5.28 0.85 3.90
CA ILE A 17 4.08 1.50 4.43
C ILE A 17 2.84 0.66 4.16
N VAL A 18 2.67 0.20 2.92
CA VAL A 18 1.49 -0.60 2.56
C VAL A 18 1.52 -1.96 3.27
N SER A 19 2.70 -2.56 3.39
CA SER A 19 2.84 -3.83 4.13
C SER A 19 2.43 -3.67 5.59
N ASP A 20 2.79 -2.53 6.22
CA ASP A 20 2.39 -2.25 7.58
C ASP A 20 0.87 -2.11 7.69
N VAL A 21 0.24 -1.46 6.72
CA VAL A 21 -1.23 -1.37 6.68
C VAL A 21 -1.83 -2.78 6.69
N ALA A 22 -1.28 -3.67 5.88
CA ALA A 22 -1.76 -5.05 5.79
C ALA A 22 -1.53 -5.81 7.10
N ILE A 23 -0.36 -5.65 7.71
CA ILE A 23 0.00 -6.37 8.94
C ILE A 23 -0.86 -5.94 10.12
N TYR A 24 -1.15 -4.65 10.23
CA TYR A 24 -1.89 -4.11 11.37
C TYR A 24 -3.40 -4.17 11.22
N ASN A 25 -3.92 -4.58 10.06
CA ASN A 25 -5.35 -4.61 9.80
C ASN A 25 -5.82 -5.95 9.20
N PRO A 26 -5.45 -7.09 9.80
CA PRO A 26 -5.77 -8.39 9.20
C PRO A 26 -7.27 -8.66 9.08
N GLU A 27 -8.06 -8.22 10.05
CA GLU A 27 -9.50 -8.42 10.03
C GLU A 27 -10.18 -7.59 8.93
N LYS A 28 -9.73 -6.34 8.74
CA LYS A 28 -10.25 -5.48 7.68
C LYS A 28 -9.91 -6.04 6.30
N ILE A 29 -8.71 -6.60 6.16
CA ILE A 29 -8.31 -7.23 4.90
C ILE A 29 -9.19 -8.42 4.60
N LYS A 30 -9.41 -9.28 5.57
CA LYS A 30 -10.28 -10.44 5.43
C LYS A 30 -11.69 -10.02 5.04
N GLU A 31 -12.23 -9.01 5.71
CA GLU A 31 -13.54 -8.46 5.39
C GLU A 31 -13.59 -7.88 3.99
N GLY A 32 -12.56 -7.12 3.61
CA GLY A 32 -12.48 -6.53 2.29
C GLY A 32 -12.37 -7.55 1.17
N ILE A 33 -11.66 -8.65 1.40
CA ILE A 33 -11.58 -9.73 0.43
C ILE A 33 -12.92 -10.46 0.31
N THR A 34 -13.56 -10.74 1.44
CA THR A 34 -14.83 -11.43 1.49
C THR A 34 -15.93 -10.64 0.77
N ASN A 35 -15.94 -9.32 0.95
CA ASN A 35 -16.95 -8.43 0.39
C ASN A 35 -16.51 -7.77 -0.93
N ASP A 36 -15.31 -8.08 -1.40
CA ASP A 36 -14.73 -7.51 -2.63
C ASP A 36 -14.68 -5.98 -2.59
N ASN A 37 -14.31 -5.42 -1.43
CA ASN A 37 -14.21 -3.97 -1.24
C ASN A 37 -13.01 -3.59 -0.38
N ILE A 38 -11.87 -4.25 -0.58
CA ILE A 38 -10.68 -4.08 0.25
C ILE A 38 -10.19 -2.62 0.32
N PHE A 39 -10.29 -1.88 -0.78
CA PHE A 39 -9.84 -0.48 -0.80
C PHE A 39 -10.79 0.43 -0.01
N GLU A 40 -12.07 0.09 0.04
CA GLU A 40 -13.03 0.85 0.83
C GLU A 40 -12.82 0.66 2.33
N VAL A 41 -12.65 -0.58 2.77
CA VAL A 41 -12.50 -0.86 4.21
C VAL A 41 -11.18 -0.35 4.76
N LEU A 42 -10.17 -0.16 3.90
CA LEU A 42 -8.86 0.36 4.29
C LEU A 42 -8.65 1.82 3.88
N GLU A 43 -9.68 2.52 3.45
CA GLU A 43 -9.55 3.88 2.93
C GLU A 43 -8.78 4.82 3.85
N GLU A 44 -9.11 4.83 5.15
CA GLU A 44 -8.42 5.69 6.11
C GLU A 44 -6.96 5.31 6.27
N GLU A 45 -6.68 4.04 6.40
CA GLU A 45 -5.32 3.54 6.57
C GLU A 45 -4.48 3.80 5.33
N ILE A 46 -5.07 3.64 4.16
CA ILE A 46 -4.40 3.92 2.89
C ILE A 46 -4.05 5.42 2.79
N GLU A 47 -4.99 6.30 3.16
CA GLU A 47 -4.73 7.74 3.13
C GLU A 47 -3.66 8.16 4.14
N GLU A 48 -3.69 7.61 5.34
CA GLU A 48 -2.64 7.88 6.32
C GLU A 48 -1.27 7.47 5.80
N GLY A 49 -1.19 6.31 5.18
CA GLY A 49 0.04 5.83 4.57
C GLY A 49 0.50 6.72 3.42
N ARG A 50 -0.44 7.21 2.62
CA ARG A 50 -0.14 8.12 1.50
C ARG A 50 0.47 9.42 1.99
N VAL A 51 -0.09 9.99 3.06
CA VAL A 51 0.45 11.20 3.68
C VAL A 51 1.87 10.97 4.17
N LEU A 52 2.10 9.85 4.85
CA LEU A 52 3.44 9.50 5.33
C LEU A 52 4.42 9.33 4.17
N TYR A 53 4.02 8.66 3.11
CA TYR A 53 4.85 8.46 1.94
C TYR A 53 5.23 9.80 1.30
N ARG A 54 4.25 10.69 1.10
CA ARG A 54 4.49 12.01 0.52
C ARG A 54 5.42 12.85 1.37
N ALA A 55 5.33 12.72 2.69
CA ALA A 55 6.19 13.45 3.61
C ALA A 55 7.63 12.91 3.62
N SER A 56 7.83 11.67 3.16
CA SER A 56 9.13 10.99 3.22
C SER A 56 9.91 11.04 1.91
N VAL A 57 9.26 11.35 0.79
CA VAL A 57 9.84 11.25 -0.54
C VAL A 57 9.86 12.61 -1.23
N SER A 58 10.89 12.86 -2.06
CA SER A 58 11.02 14.13 -2.76
C SER A 58 9.86 14.36 -3.74
N SER A 59 9.49 15.63 -3.93
CA SER A 59 8.40 15.98 -4.83
C SER A 59 8.67 15.54 -6.27
N GLU A 60 9.92 15.53 -6.67
CA GLU A 60 10.30 15.10 -8.01
C GLU A 60 9.90 13.65 -8.27
N ILE A 61 10.14 12.76 -7.30
CA ILE A 61 9.74 11.36 -7.40
C ILE A 61 8.22 11.25 -7.37
N LEU A 62 7.56 12.01 -6.50
CA LEU A 62 6.09 11.99 -6.39
C LEU A 62 5.42 12.38 -7.70
N GLU A 63 6.01 13.31 -8.44
CA GLU A 63 5.45 13.76 -9.71
C GLU A 63 5.69 12.76 -10.86
N LYS A 64 6.83 12.09 -10.85
CA LYS A 64 7.23 11.20 -11.95
C LYS A 64 6.79 9.76 -11.76
N GLU A 65 6.65 9.32 -10.52
CA GLU A 65 6.42 7.92 -10.20
C GLU A 65 5.23 7.74 -9.27
N ASN A 66 4.50 6.65 -9.45
CA ASN A 66 3.34 6.32 -8.63
C ASN A 66 3.60 5.07 -7.77
N TYR A 67 4.76 5.01 -7.14
CA TYR A 67 5.18 3.83 -6.37
C TYR A 67 4.20 3.44 -5.27
N TYR A 68 3.58 4.41 -4.62
CA TYR A 68 2.63 4.10 -3.56
C TYR A 68 1.41 3.35 -4.12
N ASP A 69 0.86 3.83 -5.23
CA ASP A 69 -0.28 3.17 -5.86
C ASP A 69 0.08 1.78 -6.37
N LEU A 70 1.29 1.63 -6.93
CA LEU A 70 1.79 0.33 -7.35
C LEU A 70 1.94 -0.62 -6.18
N ALA A 71 2.41 -0.11 -5.03
CA ALA A 71 2.54 -0.92 -3.83
C ALA A 71 1.18 -1.37 -3.31
N LEU A 72 0.17 -0.51 -3.37
CA LEU A 72 -1.19 -0.87 -2.96
C LEU A 72 -1.69 -2.06 -3.79
N VAL A 73 -1.54 -1.98 -5.09
CA VAL A 73 -1.94 -3.07 -5.98
C VAL A 73 -1.13 -4.34 -5.68
N ASP A 74 0.19 -4.20 -5.61
CA ASP A 74 1.08 -5.35 -5.44
C ASP A 74 0.85 -6.07 -4.11
N VAL A 75 0.71 -5.34 -3.02
CA VAL A 75 0.55 -5.94 -1.70
C VAL A 75 -0.89 -6.41 -1.46
N LEU A 76 -1.87 -5.54 -1.68
CA LEU A 76 -3.26 -5.85 -1.35
C LEU A 76 -3.90 -6.83 -2.34
N ILE A 77 -3.57 -6.73 -3.60
CA ILE A 77 -4.10 -7.67 -4.60
C ILE A 77 -3.47 -9.05 -4.42
N LYS A 78 -2.21 -9.13 -4.04
CA LYS A 78 -1.58 -10.41 -3.72
C LYS A 78 -2.23 -11.08 -2.52
N GLN A 79 -2.62 -10.30 -1.50
CA GLN A 79 -3.37 -10.84 -0.36
C GLN A 79 -4.70 -11.41 -0.82
N SER A 80 -5.40 -10.67 -1.68
CA SER A 80 -6.65 -11.12 -2.28
C SER A 80 -6.47 -12.42 -3.06
N GLY A 81 -5.41 -12.48 -3.88
CA GLY A 81 -5.10 -13.67 -4.67
C GLY A 81 -4.81 -14.89 -3.83
N LYS A 82 -4.18 -14.73 -2.67
CA LYS A 82 -3.90 -15.84 -1.77
C LYS A 82 -5.17 -16.47 -1.22
N VAL A 83 -6.16 -15.64 -0.90
CA VAL A 83 -7.43 -16.16 -0.39
C VAL A 83 -8.21 -16.84 -1.51
N GLU A 84 -8.24 -16.22 -2.67
CA GLU A 84 -8.95 -16.79 -3.83
C GLU A 84 -8.34 -18.08 -4.31
N SER A 85 -7.03 -18.24 -4.20
CA SER A 85 -6.36 -19.45 -4.67
C SER A 85 -6.82 -20.70 -3.93
N ASN A 86 -7.43 -20.56 -2.77
CA ASN A 86 -7.99 -21.68 -2.03
C ASN A 86 -9.31 -22.17 -2.62
N ILE A 87 -9.89 -21.42 -3.52
CA ILE A 87 -11.15 -21.75 -4.16
C ILE A 87 -10.92 -22.53 -5.44
N TRP A 88 -9.78 -22.34 -6.04
CA TRP A 88 -9.40 -23.03 -7.27
C TRP A 88 -8.96 -24.46 -6.99
#